data_6921dc86365969a87ba82b74ae0ddfed
#
_entry.id   6921dc86365969a87ba82b74ae0ddfed
#
_cell.length_a   1.000
_cell.length_b   1.000
_cell.length_c   1.000
_cell.angle_alpha   90.00
_cell.angle_beta   90.00
_cell.angle_gamma   90.00
#
_symmetry.space_group_name_H-M   'P 1'
#
loop_
_entity.id
_entity.type
_entity.pdbx_description
1 polymer ?
#
loop_
_entity_poly.entity_id
_entity_poly.type
_entity_poly.pdbx_seq_one_letter_code
_entity_poly.pdbx_strand_id
1 'polypeptide(L)' 'MLLQDEQYVIKWLSQYGALTKTQIIRLLRDKSPQTAEKIIKNLKKQLFISDVAGGYYVG' A
#
# COMPACT_ATOMS: atom_id res chain seq x y z
N MET A 1 -6.72 0.09 14.18
CA MET A 1 -5.47 0.83 14.35
C MET A 1 -4.48 0.44 13.27
N LEU A 2 -3.87 1.43 12.62
CA LEU A 2 -2.92 1.16 11.54
C LEU A 2 -1.51 1.00 12.06
N LEU A 3 -0.79 0.02 11.49
CA LEU A 3 0.64 -0.13 11.76
C LEU A 3 1.39 1.02 11.08
N GLN A 4 2.60 1.27 11.56
CA GLN A 4 3.44 2.36 11.04
C GLN A 4 3.68 2.20 9.53
N ASP A 5 3.98 0.99 9.08
CA ASP A 5 4.20 0.72 7.65
C ASP A 5 2.94 0.95 6.82
N GLU A 6 1.78 0.63 7.38
CA GLU A 6 0.50 0.86 6.70
C GLU A 6 0.22 2.36 6.56
N GLN A 7 0.50 3.13 7.60
CA GLN A 7 0.36 4.59 7.56
C GLN A 7 1.30 5.20 6.51
N TYR A 8 2.51 4.68 6.41
CA TYR A 8 3.49 5.12 5.43
C TYR A 8 2.97 4.92 3.99
N VAL A 9 2.43 3.74 3.71
CA VAL A 9 1.87 3.43 2.39
C VAL A 9 0.70 4.36 2.07
N ILE A 10 -0.21 4.57 3.02
CA ILE A 10 -1.36 5.45 2.84
C ILE A 10 -0.90 6.88 2.55
N LYS A 11 0.10 7.36 3.27
CA LYS A 11 0.65 8.69 3.07
C LYS A 11 1.12 8.88 1.62
N TRP A 12 1.88 7.91 1.11
CA TRP A 12 2.39 8.00 -0.26
C TRP A 12 1.28 7.86 -1.30
N LEU A 13 0.32 6.97 -1.06
CA LEU A 13 -0.82 6.81 -1.95
C LEU A 13 -1.64 8.10 -2.01
N SER A 14 -1.86 8.75 -0.89
CA SER A 14 -2.59 10.02 -0.84
C SER A 14 -1.86 11.11 -1.62
N GLN A 15 -0.54 11.11 -1.56
CA GLN A 15 0.27 12.11 -2.25
C GLN A 15 0.30 11.91 -3.76
N TYR A 16 0.39 10.66 -4.21
CA TYR A 16 0.53 10.36 -5.64
C TYR A 16 -0.78 9.97 -6.32
N GLY A 17 -1.83 9.77 -5.55
CA GLY A 17 -3.13 9.37 -6.07
C GLY A 17 -3.28 7.87 -6.22
N ALA A 18 -2.35 7.22 -6.91
CA ALA A 18 -2.37 5.77 -7.08
C ALA A 18 -0.94 5.25 -7.28
N LEU A 19 -0.68 4.04 -6.82
CA LEU A 19 0.61 3.37 -7.00
C LEU A 19 0.36 1.93 -7.39
N THR A 20 1.25 1.39 -8.23
CA THR A 20 1.22 -0.03 -8.56
C THR A 20 1.78 -0.84 -7.39
N LYS A 21 1.49 -2.14 -7.40
CA LYS A 21 2.05 -3.07 -6.42
C LYS A 21 3.57 -2.99 -6.39
N THR A 22 4.20 -2.97 -7.55
CA THR A 22 5.66 -2.89 -7.67
C THR A 22 6.19 -1.60 -7.02
N GLN A 23 5.51 -0.48 -7.24
CA GLN A 23 5.90 0.78 -6.65
C GLN A 23 5.80 0.76 -5.13
N ILE A 24 4.74 0.15 -4.60
CA ILE A 24 4.56 0.02 -3.16
C ILE A 24 5.65 -0.86 -2.56
N ILE A 25 5.98 -1.97 -3.22
CA ILE A 25 7.06 -2.85 -2.78
C ILE A 25 8.38 -2.08 -2.74
N ARG A 26 8.64 -1.21 -3.71
CA ARG A 26 9.83 -0.37 -3.73
C ARG A 26 9.85 0.66 -2.60
N LEU A 27 8.71 1.20 -2.23
CA LEU A 27 8.62 2.10 -1.07
C LEU A 27 8.99 1.38 0.21
N LEU A 28 8.68 0.10 0.29
CA LEU A 28 8.95 -0.75 1.45
C LEU A 28 10.20 -1.62 1.20
N ARG A 29 11.20 -1.06 0.55
CA ARG A 29 12.40 -1.80 0.11
C ARG A 29 13.20 -2.42 1.25
N ASP A 30 13.04 -1.89 2.48
CA ASP A 30 13.66 -2.44 3.67
C ASP A 30 12.90 -3.67 4.22
N LYS A 31 11.75 -3.97 3.62
CA LYS A 31 10.95 -5.15 3.95
C LYS A 31 11.02 -6.15 2.80
N SER A 32 10.75 -7.42 3.11
CA SER A 32 10.66 -8.42 2.04
C SER A 32 9.42 -8.16 1.18
N PRO A 33 9.43 -8.57 -0.10
CA PRO A 33 8.24 -8.43 -0.94
C PRO A 33 7.01 -9.11 -0.35
N GLN A 34 7.20 -10.21 0.36
CA GLN A 34 6.11 -10.93 1.03
C GLN A 34 5.47 -10.07 2.12
N THR A 35 6.30 -9.37 2.91
CA THR A 35 5.81 -8.45 3.93
C THR A 35 5.06 -7.28 3.31
N ALA A 36 5.57 -6.72 2.22
CA ALA A 36 4.92 -5.63 1.51
C ALA A 36 3.55 -6.08 0.98
N GLU A 37 3.46 -7.27 0.40
CA GLU A 37 2.18 -7.82 -0.08
C GLU A 37 1.19 -7.99 1.07
N LYS A 38 1.67 -8.44 2.22
CA LYS A 38 0.83 -8.61 3.41
C LYS A 38 0.25 -7.28 3.87
N ILE A 39 1.06 -6.23 3.85
CA ILE A 39 0.63 -4.88 4.22
C ILE A 39 -0.46 -4.41 3.26
N ILE A 40 -0.25 -4.57 1.96
CA ILE A 40 -1.23 -4.20 0.94
C ILE A 40 -2.54 -4.94 1.17
N LYS A 41 -2.47 -6.25 1.41
CA LYS A 41 -3.63 -7.10 1.63
C LYS A 41 -4.42 -6.65 2.86
N ASN A 42 -3.72 -6.31 3.95
CA ASN A 42 -4.35 -5.84 5.16
C ASN A 42 -5.06 -4.49 4.96
N LEU A 43 -4.44 -3.58 4.21
CA LEU A 43 -5.05 -2.29 3.91
C LEU A 43 -6.30 -2.45 3.06
N LYS A 44 -6.27 -3.34 2.09
CA LYS A 44 -7.46 -3.66 1.28
C LYS A 44 -8.57 -4.24 2.15
N LYS A 45 -8.23 -5.16 3.02
CA LYS A 45 -9.19 -5.82 3.91
C LYS A 45 -9.87 -4.82 4.82
N GLN A 46 -9.15 -3.79 5.26
CA GLN A 46 -9.67 -2.75 6.12
C GLN A 46 -10.33 -1.61 5.34
N LEU A 47 -10.41 -1.71 4.03
CA LEU A 47 -11.04 -0.74 3.14
C LEU A 47 -10.35 0.63 3.12
N PHE A 48 -9.07 0.67 3.47
CA PHE A 48 -8.30 1.91 3.35
C PHE A 48 -7.81 2.16 1.93
N ILE A 49 -7.64 1.09 1.15
CA ILE A 49 -7.23 1.20 -0.25
C ILE A 49 -8.13 0.31 -1.10
N SER A 50 -8.21 0.64 -2.37
CA SER A 50 -8.99 -0.11 -3.35
C SER A 50 -8.14 -0.41 -4.58
N ASP A 51 -8.48 -1.51 -5.26
CA ASP A 51 -7.85 -1.86 -6.52
C ASP A 51 -8.34 -0.95 -7.65
N VAL A 52 -7.43 -0.62 -8.54
CA VAL A 52 -7.75 -0.03 -9.83
C VAL A 52 -6.89 -0.77 -10.85
N ALA A 53 -7.23 -0.71 -12.12
CA ALA A 53 -6.47 -1.42 -13.16
C ALA A 53 -4.99 -1.06 -13.07
N GLY A 54 -4.18 -2.02 -12.64
CA GLY A 54 -2.73 -1.88 -12.52
C GLY A 54 -2.23 -1.20 -11.27
N GLY A 55 -3.06 -0.96 -10.23
CA GLY A 55 -2.57 -0.31 -9.03
C GLY A 55 -3.56 -0.24 -7.89
N TYR A 56 -3.23 0.58 -6.90
CA TYR A 56 -4.04 0.80 -5.70
C TYR A 56 -4.18 2.29 -5.45
N TYR A 57 -5.27 2.69 -4.82
CA TYR A 57 -5.52 4.08 -4.44
C TYR A 57 -6.24 4.14 -3.10
N VAL A 58 -6.16 5.28 -2.42
CA VAL A 58 -6.84 5.50 -1.16
C VAL A 58 -8.32 5.76 -1.43
N GLY A 59 -9.17 5.00 -0.78
CA GLY A 59 -10.61 5.21 -0.97
C GLY A 59 -11.46 4.00 -0.65
#